data_eac01603fb745c6a1115f5fe1d53dbfa
#
_entry.id   eac01603fb745c6a1115f5fe1d53dbfa
#
_cell.length_a   1.000
_cell.length_b   1.000
_cell.length_c   1.000
_cell.angle_alpha   90.00
_cell.angle_beta   90.00
_cell.angle_gamma   90.00
#
_symmetry.space_group_name_H-M   'P 1'
#
loop_
_entity.id
_entity.type
_entity.pdbx_description
1 polymer ?
#
loop_
_entity_poly.entity_id
_entity_poly.type
_entity_poly.pdbx_seq_one_letter_code
_entity_poly.pdbx_strand_id
1 'polypeptide(L)'
;MEVKRTVLVHESDNVLTAFSDFSAGEIVSVQLDTGDIEVELLDDIAFGHKIAVRSIEAGSPIVKYGCTIGKATQEIKIGQWVHTHNVGDDYQEN
;
A
#
# COMPACT_ATOMS: atom_id res chain seq x y z
N MET A 1 4.96 16.03 14.64
CA MET A 1 4.78 14.79 13.90
C MET A 1 5.89 14.61 12.89
N GLU A 2 6.43 13.45 12.83
CA GLU A 2 7.61 13.23 12.03
C GLU A 2 7.25 12.43 10.78
N VAL A 3 7.71 12.92 9.64
CA VAL A 3 7.49 12.22 8.38
C VAL A 3 8.70 11.32 8.16
N LYS A 4 8.46 10.04 7.92
CA LYS A 4 9.55 9.09 7.84
C LYS A 4 10.46 9.34 6.65
N ARG A 5 10.01 9.09 5.48
CA ARG A 5 10.82 9.28 4.29
C ARG A 5 9.92 9.34 3.09
N THR A 6 10.43 9.97 2.05
CA THR A 6 9.75 9.98 0.77
C THR A 6 10.18 8.78 -0.01
N VAL A 7 9.22 8.05 -0.55
CA VAL A 7 9.48 6.87 -1.35
C VAL A 7 8.82 7.05 -2.70
N LEU A 8 9.56 6.76 -3.76
CA LEU A 8 9.03 6.85 -5.12
C LEU A 8 8.27 5.57 -5.43
N VAL A 9 7.07 5.74 -5.95
CA VAL A 9 6.17 4.64 -6.24
C VAL A 9 5.82 4.70 -7.72
N HIS A 10 5.81 3.56 -8.37
CA HIS A 10 5.39 3.47 -9.77
C HIS A 10 3.97 3.98 -9.89
N GLU A 11 3.67 4.68 -10.97
CA GLU A 11 2.37 5.39 -11.07
C GLU A 11 1.19 4.43 -11.00
N SER A 12 1.35 3.18 -11.38
CA SER A 12 0.24 2.23 -11.34
C SER A 12 0.17 1.46 -10.02
N ASP A 13 1.14 1.64 -9.13
CA ASP A 13 1.17 0.91 -7.87
C ASP A 13 0.11 1.44 -6.93
N ASN A 14 -0.51 0.53 -6.18
CA ASN A 14 -1.40 0.94 -5.11
C ASN A 14 -0.93 0.45 -3.74
N VAL A 15 0.23 -0.20 -3.69
CA VAL A 15 0.84 -0.58 -2.42
C VAL A 15 2.33 -0.26 -2.45
N LEU A 16 2.89 -0.15 -1.27
CA LEU A 16 4.29 0.15 -1.05
C LEU A 16 4.80 -0.81 0.00
N THR A 17 6.01 -1.35 -0.19
CA THR A 17 6.60 -2.21 0.82
C THR A 17 7.20 -1.35 1.93
N ALA A 18 6.84 -1.66 3.17
CA ALA A 18 7.34 -0.91 4.32
C ALA A 18 8.84 -1.10 4.44
N PHE A 19 9.56 0.02 4.55
CA PHE A 19 11.02 0.00 4.65
C PHE A 19 11.48 0.11 6.09
N SER A 20 10.57 -0.02 7.02
CA SER A 20 10.86 0.06 8.44
C SER A 20 9.61 -0.47 9.15
N ASP A 21 9.72 -0.67 10.46
CA ASP A 21 8.53 -0.96 11.25
C ASP A 21 7.81 0.36 11.49
N PHE A 22 6.52 0.37 11.22
CA PHE A 22 5.70 1.57 11.40
C PHE A 22 4.58 1.27 12.40
N SER A 23 4.18 2.32 13.09
CA SER A 23 3.02 2.25 13.98
C SER A 23 1.87 3.04 13.40
N ALA A 24 0.66 2.64 13.74
CA ALA A 24 -0.52 3.38 13.34
C ALA A 24 -0.37 4.83 13.76
N GLY A 25 -0.76 5.75 12.88
CA GLY A 25 -0.65 7.17 13.14
C GLY A 25 0.61 7.81 12.58
N GLU A 26 1.61 7.03 12.22
CA GLU A 26 2.80 7.59 11.59
C GLU A 26 2.48 8.01 10.17
N ILE A 27 3.24 8.97 9.68
CA ILE A 27 3.02 9.52 8.35
C ILE A 27 4.19 9.17 7.46
N VAL A 28 3.88 8.64 6.28
CA VAL A 28 4.88 8.30 5.27
C VAL A 28 4.64 9.21 4.07
N SER A 29 5.69 9.84 3.60
CA SER A 29 5.62 10.67 2.40
C SER A 29 5.86 9.79 1.19
N VAL A 30 4.95 9.86 0.23
CA VAL A 30 5.01 9.03 -0.96
C VAL A 30 5.06 9.93 -2.18
N GLN A 31 6.01 9.68 -3.05
CA GLN A 31 6.22 10.47 -4.24
C GLN A 31 5.54 9.79 -5.42
N LEU A 32 4.55 10.46 -5.99
CA LEU A 32 3.81 9.97 -7.14
C LEU A 32 4.09 10.87 -8.32
N ASP A 33 3.72 10.41 -9.52
CA ASP A 33 3.86 11.22 -10.72
C ASP A 33 3.09 12.52 -10.61
N THR A 34 1.93 12.46 -9.95
CA THR A 34 1.06 13.62 -9.84
C THR A 34 1.43 14.53 -8.68
N GLY A 35 2.47 14.19 -7.94
CA GLY A 35 2.89 14.99 -6.79
C GLY A 35 3.02 14.11 -5.56
N ASP A 36 3.60 14.68 -4.53
CA ASP A 36 3.81 13.95 -3.29
C ASP A 36 2.54 13.95 -2.47
N ILE A 37 2.31 12.84 -1.77
CA ILE A 37 1.21 12.78 -0.81
C ILE A 37 1.77 12.26 0.50
N GLU A 38 1.06 12.57 1.58
CA GLU A 38 1.38 12.04 2.88
C GLU A 38 0.33 11.02 3.26
N VAL A 39 0.79 9.84 3.64
CA VAL A 39 -0.11 8.75 3.99
C VAL A 39 -0.02 8.52 5.48
N GLU A 40 -1.13 8.72 6.16
CA GLU A 40 -1.19 8.42 7.59
C GLU A 40 -1.56 6.95 7.72
N LEU A 41 -0.74 6.20 8.45
CA LEU A 41 -0.95 4.76 8.59
C LEU A 41 -2.10 4.49 9.54
N LEU A 42 -2.99 3.62 9.13
CA LEU A 42 -4.14 3.24 9.94
C LEU A 42 -3.85 2.01 10.80
N ASP A 43 -2.79 1.28 10.47
CA ASP A 43 -2.42 0.05 11.15
C ASP A 43 -0.95 0.05 11.45
N ASP A 44 -0.54 -0.77 12.42
CA ASP A 44 0.86 -1.09 12.60
C ASP A 44 1.29 -1.95 11.43
N ILE A 45 2.42 -1.63 10.82
CA ILE A 45 2.89 -2.33 9.64
C ILE A 45 4.36 -2.65 9.81
N ALA A 46 4.68 -3.94 9.81
CA ALA A 46 6.04 -4.39 10.03
C ALA A 46 6.88 -4.21 8.77
N PHE A 47 8.18 -4.10 8.98
CA PHE A 47 9.15 -4.04 7.90
C PHE A 47 8.88 -5.16 6.91
N GLY A 48 8.85 -4.81 5.63
CA GLY A 48 8.65 -5.79 4.57
C GLY A 48 7.20 -6.05 4.21
N HIS A 49 6.27 -5.60 5.06
CA HIS A 49 4.85 -5.75 4.74
C HIS A 49 4.39 -4.59 3.87
N LYS A 50 3.18 -4.65 3.37
CA LYS A 50 2.71 -3.69 2.38
C LYS A 50 1.77 -2.67 2.99
N ILE A 51 1.87 -1.46 2.49
CA ILE A 51 1.04 -0.33 2.90
C ILE A 51 0.20 0.09 1.69
N ALA A 52 -1.09 0.28 1.87
CA ALA A 52 -1.92 0.80 0.79
C ALA A 52 -1.63 2.29 0.62
N VAL A 53 -1.28 2.69 -0.60
CA VAL A 53 -1.03 4.11 -0.89
C VAL A 53 -2.14 4.70 -1.75
N ARG A 54 -3.13 3.91 -2.12
CA ARG A 54 -4.35 4.33 -2.79
C ARG A 54 -5.49 3.51 -2.25
N SER A 55 -6.71 4.03 -2.37
CA SER A 55 -7.88 3.23 -2.04
C SER A 55 -8.02 2.12 -3.05
N ILE A 56 -8.35 0.92 -2.57
CA ILE A 56 -8.48 -0.24 -3.42
C ILE A 56 -9.85 -0.86 -3.15
N GLU A 57 -10.65 -0.96 -4.21
CA GLU A 57 -11.98 -1.55 -4.05
C GLU A 57 -11.88 -3.06 -3.98
N ALA A 58 -12.84 -3.67 -3.31
CA ALA A 58 -12.92 -5.12 -3.28
C ALA A 58 -12.96 -5.65 -4.71
N GLY A 59 -12.16 -6.67 -4.98
CA GLY A 59 -12.08 -7.27 -6.29
C GLY A 59 -11.07 -6.62 -7.22
N SER A 60 -10.49 -5.50 -6.82
CA SER A 60 -9.51 -4.81 -7.66
C SER A 60 -8.13 -5.40 -7.48
N PRO A 61 -7.27 -5.28 -8.50
CA PRO A 61 -5.93 -5.86 -8.39
C PRO A 61 -5.06 -5.08 -7.42
N ILE A 62 -4.17 -5.78 -6.75
CA ILE A 62 -3.10 -5.20 -5.95
C ILE A 62 -1.91 -5.10 -6.88
N VAL A 63 -1.36 -3.89 -7.04
CA VAL A 63 -0.31 -3.64 -8.02
C VAL A 63 0.94 -3.16 -7.31
N LYS A 64 2.05 -3.80 -7.57
CA LYS A 64 3.33 -3.46 -7.01
C LYS A 64 4.37 -3.55 -8.11
N TYR A 65 5.17 -2.49 -8.27
CA TYR A 65 6.19 -2.41 -9.32
C TYR A 65 5.56 -2.64 -10.69
N GLY A 66 4.33 -2.13 -10.87
CA GLY A 66 3.65 -2.27 -12.13
C GLY A 66 3.06 -3.64 -12.40
N CYS A 67 3.16 -4.56 -11.46
CA CYS A 67 2.68 -5.93 -11.63
C CYS A 67 1.56 -6.24 -10.66
N THR A 68 0.56 -6.96 -11.14
CA THR A 68 -0.51 -7.43 -10.28
C THR A 68 0.00 -8.59 -9.44
N ILE A 69 -0.11 -8.46 -8.13
CA ILE A 69 0.38 -9.48 -7.21
C ILE A 69 -0.74 -10.15 -6.43
N GLY A 70 -1.97 -9.73 -6.65
CA GLY A 70 -3.11 -10.32 -5.96
C GLY A 70 -4.33 -9.50 -6.23
N LYS A 71 -5.39 -9.79 -5.49
CA LYS A 71 -6.66 -9.11 -5.65
C LYS A 71 -7.20 -8.78 -4.26
N ALA A 72 -7.74 -7.59 -4.08
CA ALA A 72 -8.30 -7.21 -2.79
C ALA A 72 -9.55 -8.04 -2.52
N THR A 73 -9.63 -8.62 -1.33
CA THR A 73 -10.79 -9.40 -0.94
C THR A 73 -11.84 -8.54 -0.26
N GLN A 74 -11.48 -7.31 0.06
CA GLN A 74 -12.39 -6.36 0.68
C GLN A 74 -11.84 -4.98 0.35
N GLU A 75 -12.61 -3.95 0.63
CA GLU A 75 -12.14 -2.60 0.41
C GLU A 75 -10.93 -2.31 1.30
N ILE A 76 -9.92 -1.69 0.72
CA ILE A 76 -8.70 -1.33 1.45
C ILE A 76 -8.55 0.17 1.36
N LYS A 77 -8.37 0.82 2.51
CA LYS A 77 -8.23 2.27 2.56
C LYS A 77 -6.77 2.65 2.58
N ILE A 78 -6.48 3.86 2.12
CA ILE A 78 -5.12 4.39 2.15
C ILE A 78 -4.59 4.31 3.58
N GLY A 79 -3.39 3.78 3.73
CA GLY A 79 -2.76 3.66 5.04
C GLY A 79 -2.99 2.34 5.73
N GLN A 80 -3.80 1.48 5.17
CA GLN A 80 -4.07 0.18 5.78
C GLN A 80 -2.96 -0.80 5.46
N TRP A 81 -2.83 -1.77 6.34
CA TRP A 81 -1.93 -2.91 6.18
C TRP A 81 -2.51 -3.85 5.14
N VAL A 82 -1.73 -4.14 4.12
CA VAL A 82 -2.14 -5.05 3.05
C VAL A 82 -1.37 -6.34 3.23
N HIS A 83 -2.10 -7.42 3.50
CA HIS A 83 -1.48 -8.70 3.78
C HIS A 83 -2.50 -9.80 3.48
N THR A 84 -2.26 -11.01 3.99
CA THR A 84 -3.10 -12.14 3.64
C THR A 84 -4.55 -11.97 4.07
N HIS A 85 -4.82 -11.13 5.06
CA HIS A 85 -6.19 -10.95 5.53
C HIS A 85 -7.07 -10.19 4.56
N ASN A 86 -6.48 -9.41 3.65
CA ASN A 86 -7.27 -8.63 2.70
C ASN A 86 -6.79 -8.79 1.27
N VAL A 87 -5.95 -9.79 1.01
CA VAL A 87 -5.45 -10.07 -0.34
C VAL A 87 -5.73 -11.52 -0.66
N GLY A 88 -6.39 -11.75 -1.78
CA GLY A 88 -6.58 -13.08 -2.29
C GLY A 88 -5.49 -13.38 -3.29
N ASP A 89 -5.14 -14.65 -3.37
CA ASP A 89 -4.11 -15.05 -4.30
C ASP A 89 -4.72 -15.80 -5.47
N ASP A 90 -6.00 -15.62 -5.67
CA ASP A 90 -6.69 -16.31 -6.72
C ASP A 90 -6.86 -15.47 -7.97
N TYR A 91 -6.11 -14.35 -8.06
CA TYR A 91 -6.14 -13.63 -9.30
C TYR A 91 -5.60 -14.59 -10.35
N GLN A 92 -6.34 -14.71 -11.41
CA GLN A 92 -5.94 -15.65 -12.43
C GLN A 92 -5.49 -14.84 -13.59
N GLU A 93 -4.33 -15.14 -14.02
CA GLU A 93 -3.87 -14.50 -15.21
C GLU A 93 -4.32 -15.25 -16.42
N ASN A 94 -5.03 -16.23 -16.28
CA ASN A 94 -5.50 -17.09 -17.35
C ASN A 94 -5.41 -16.53 -18.70
#